data_0c391d352696b0bd4b92fbb8dbfbdac8
#
_entry.id   0c391d352696b0bd4b92fbb8dbfbdac8
#
_cell.length_a   1.000
_cell.length_b   1.000
_cell.length_c   1.000
_cell.angle_alpha   90.00
_cell.angle_beta   90.00
_cell.angle_gamma   90.00
#
_symmetry.space_group_name_H-M   'P 1'
#
loop_
_entity.id
_entity.type
_entity.pdbx_description
1 polymer ?
#
loop_
_entity_poly.entity_id
_entity_poly.type
_entity_poly.pdbx_seq_one_letter_code
_entity_poly.pdbx_strand_id
1 'polypeptide(L)'
;MERRKHNTQDYKILALDVATHCGWALDKTIYGVWNLTPKRDESAGMRLIRFRSKLKEVITSEHINLVVFERPGGRHVGAVIVQSELQGQVKVICEDLNIPYRGYSSQEIKKFATGKGNVGKPAMIAAAKQKLNYTGDNDNEADAIWLLELAKSEYK
;
A
#
# COMPACT_ATOMS: atom_id res chain seq x y z
N MET A 1 29.29 -27.02 -3.91
CA MET A 1 28.11 -26.16 -4.13
C MET A 1 27.61 -25.66 -2.78
N GLU A 2 28.00 -24.46 -2.41
CA GLU A 2 27.53 -23.88 -1.16
C GLU A 2 26.06 -23.59 -1.29
N ARG A 3 25.23 -24.24 -0.46
CA ARG A 3 23.86 -23.83 -0.27
C ARG A 3 23.89 -22.40 0.29
N ARG A 4 23.47 -21.43 -0.50
CA ARG A 4 23.20 -20.10 0.03
C ARG A 4 22.30 -20.31 1.24
N LYS A 5 22.84 -20.05 2.44
CA LYS A 5 22.02 -19.95 3.64
C LYS A 5 20.93 -18.93 3.28
N HIS A 6 19.67 -19.36 3.28
CA HIS A 6 18.57 -18.42 3.26
C HIS A 6 18.77 -17.57 4.51
N ASN A 7 19.37 -16.41 4.32
CA ASN A 7 19.30 -15.38 5.31
C ASN A 7 17.79 -15.14 5.47
N THR A 8 17.25 -15.44 6.65
CA THR A 8 15.92 -15.00 7.04
C THR A 8 16.00 -13.50 7.17
N GLN A 9 15.97 -12.83 6.02
CA GLN A 9 15.99 -11.40 5.95
C GLN A 9 14.62 -10.94 6.41
N ASP A 10 14.56 -10.29 7.58
CA ASP A 10 13.34 -9.66 8.05
C ASP A 10 12.89 -8.65 6.99
N TYR A 11 11.73 -8.90 6.40
CA TYR A 11 11.15 -7.99 5.42
C TYR A 11 10.71 -6.71 6.12
N LYS A 12 11.24 -5.59 5.64
CA LYS A 12 10.73 -4.27 5.98
C LYS A 12 9.79 -3.83 4.87
N ILE A 13 8.51 -3.86 5.16
CA ILE A 13 7.45 -3.75 4.16
C ILE A 13 6.82 -2.37 4.23
N LEU A 14 6.63 -1.75 3.06
CA LEU A 14 5.75 -0.59 2.88
C LEU A 14 4.49 -1.05 2.17
N ALA A 15 3.33 -0.84 2.78
CA ALA A 15 2.03 -1.11 2.17
C ALA A 15 1.38 0.19 1.69
N LEU A 16 0.81 0.18 0.49
CA LEU A 16 0.22 1.33 -0.17
C LEU A 16 -1.19 1.03 -0.68
N ASP A 17 -2.15 1.80 -0.23
CA ASP A 17 -3.47 1.91 -0.85
C ASP A 17 -3.39 3.03 -1.90
N VAL A 18 -3.02 2.66 -3.14
CA VAL A 18 -2.71 3.63 -4.20
C VAL A 18 -3.97 4.35 -4.70
N ALA A 19 -4.05 5.63 -4.40
CA ALA A 19 -5.14 6.54 -4.75
C ALA A 19 -4.64 7.98 -4.63
N THR A 20 -5.45 8.95 -5.03
CA THR A 20 -5.12 10.38 -4.84
C THR A 20 -4.87 10.69 -3.35
N HIS A 21 -5.66 10.12 -2.46
CA HIS A 21 -5.37 10.07 -1.03
C HIS A 21 -4.78 8.69 -0.74
N CYS A 22 -3.47 8.60 -0.82
CA CYS A 22 -2.75 7.33 -0.76
C CYS A 22 -2.49 6.93 0.69
N GLY A 23 -3.21 5.92 1.17
CA GLY A 23 -2.93 5.31 2.47
C GLY A 23 -1.59 4.58 2.43
N TRP A 24 -0.83 4.69 3.51
CA TRP A 24 0.44 3.98 3.65
C TRP A 24 0.58 3.41 5.07
N ALA A 25 1.27 2.30 5.18
CA ALA A 25 1.55 1.68 6.47
C ALA A 25 2.94 1.04 6.47
N LEU A 26 3.68 1.29 7.54
CA LEU A 26 4.98 0.66 7.83
C LEU A 26 4.88 -0.32 8.98
N ASP A 27 3.90 -0.11 9.86
CA ASP A 27 3.56 -0.94 10.99
C ASP A 27 2.10 -0.68 11.35
N LYS A 28 1.46 -1.55 12.13
CA LYS A 28 0.09 -1.34 12.59
C LYS A 28 -0.09 -0.08 13.45
N THR A 29 1.02 0.51 13.92
CA THR A 29 1.05 1.76 14.68
C THR A 29 1.68 2.93 13.93
N ILE A 30 2.25 2.68 12.74
CA ILE A 30 2.93 3.70 11.91
C ILE A 30 2.28 3.70 10.54
N TYR A 31 1.40 4.65 10.31
CA TYR A 31 0.59 4.74 9.11
C TYR A 31 0.16 6.19 8.88
N GLY A 32 -0.37 6.45 7.71
CA GLY A 32 -0.91 7.77 7.36
C GLY A 32 -1.50 7.82 5.97
N VAL A 33 -1.73 9.02 5.48
CA VAL A 33 -2.24 9.29 4.13
C VAL A 33 -1.40 10.37 3.49
N TRP A 34 -0.97 10.14 2.25
CA TRP A 34 -0.40 11.17 1.40
C TRP A 34 -1.49 11.80 0.56
N ASN A 35 -1.68 13.09 0.66
CA ASN A 35 -2.57 13.82 -0.24
C ASN A 35 -1.81 14.20 -1.51
N LEU A 36 -2.13 13.52 -2.60
CA LEU A 36 -1.48 13.69 -3.90
C LEU A 36 -2.29 14.56 -4.86
N THR A 37 -3.34 15.22 -4.37
CA THR A 37 -4.20 16.06 -5.19
C THR A 37 -3.38 17.15 -5.88
N PRO A 38 -3.43 17.26 -7.23
CA PRO A 38 -2.83 18.39 -7.93
C PRO A 38 -3.43 19.71 -7.46
N LYS A 39 -2.60 20.73 -7.32
CA LYS A 39 -3.07 22.07 -7.02
C LYS A 39 -3.82 22.65 -8.22
N ARG A 40 -4.61 23.71 -7.99
CA ARG A 40 -5.49 24.32 -8.99
C ARG A 40 -4.79 24.63 -10.34
N ASP A 41 -3.55 25.09 -10.29
CA ASP A 41 -2.79 25.51 -11.48
C ASP A 41 -1.83 24.42 -12.00
N GLU A 42 -1.95 23.22 -11.47
CA GLU A 42 -1.08 22.11 -11.82
C GLU A 42 -1.79 21.10 -12.73
N SER A 43 -1.03 20.50 -13.63
CA SER A 43 -1.50 19.37 -14.44
C SER A 43 -1.50 18.07 -13.67
N ALA A 44 -2.23 17.07 -14.17
CA ALA A 44 -2.41 15.77 -13.51
C ALA A 44 -1.08 15.01 -13.25
N GLY A 45 -0.05 15.27 -14.06
CA GLY A 45 1.27 14.66 -13.87
C GLY A 45 1.92 15.00 -12.53
N MET A 46 1.53 16.10 -11.90
CA MET A 46 2.08 16.49 -10.59
C MET A 46 1.69 15.50 -9.48
N ARG A 47 0.58 14.81 -9.60
CA ARG A 47 0.22 13.71 -8.70
C ARG A 47 1.29 12.62 -8.72
N LEU A 48 1.73 12.25 -9.92
CA LEU A 48 2.73 11.21 -10.11
C LEU A 48 4.11 11.65 -9.61
N ILE A 49 4.47 12.89 -9.83
CA ILE A 49 5.74 13.47 -9.35
C ILE A 49 5.77 13.46 -7.81
N ARG A 50 4.70 13.89 -7.14
CA ARG A 50 4.62 13.89 -5.68
C ARG A 50 4.67 12.48 -5.12
N PHE A 51 3.94 11.56 -5.74
CA PHE A 51 3.97 10.16 -5.34
C PHE A 51 5.39 9.56 -5.46
N ARG A 52 6.04 9.77 -6.59
CA ARG A 52 7.41 9.31 -6.82
C ARG A 52 8.37 9.84 -5.76
N SER A 53 8.29 11.12 -5.46
CA SER A 53 9.15 11.76 -4.45
C SER A 53 8.93 11.15 -3.06
N LYS A 54 7.68 11.02 -2.64
CA LYS A 54 7.32 10.40 -1.35
C LYS A 54 7.77 8.96 -1.27
N LEU A 55 7.54 8.19 -2.31
CA LEU A 55 7.87 6.77 -2.34
C LEU A 55 9.39 6.55 -2.25
N LYS A 56 10.17 7.29 -3.02
CA LYS A 56 11.63 7.22 -2.95
C LYS A 56 12.17 7.62 -1.57
N GLU A 57 11.62 8.68 -1.00
CA GLU A 57 12.02 9.15 0.33
C GLU A 57 11.80 8.07 1.39
N VAL A 58 10.61 7.47 1.44
CA VAL A 58 10.27 6.44 2.43
C VAL A 58 11.10 5.18 2.22
N ILE A 59 11.22 4.71 0.99
CA ILE A 59 12.01 3.52 0.68
C ILE A 59 13.46 3.70 1.17
N THR A 60 14.04 4.85 0.94
CA THR A 60 15.44 5.13 1.31
C THR A 60 15.60 5.34 2.80
N SER A 61 14.78 6.21 3.41
CA SER A 61 14.91 6.57 4.83
C SER A 61 14.55 5.43 5.77
N GLU A 62 13.59 4.59 5.39
CA GLU A 62 13.10 3.48 6.21
C GLU A 62 13.72 2.13 5.82
N HIS A 63 14.62 2.11 4.86
CA HIS A 63 15.28 0.89 4.38
C HIS A 63 14.28 -0.20 3.95
N ILE A 64 13.24 0.20 3.21
CA ILE A 64 12.21 -0.71 2.72
C ILE A 64 12.81 -1.71 1.73
N ASN A 65 12.49 -2.98 1.90
CA ASN A 65 12.95 -4.05 1.00
C ASN A 65 11.80 -4.85 0.35
N LEU A 66 10.56 -4.45 0.58
CA LEU A 66 9.39 -4.98 -0.11
C LEU A 66 8.29 -3.91 -0.12
N VAL A 67 7.73 -3.63 -1.29
CA VAL A 67 6.57 -2.75 -1.44
C VAL A 67 5.37 -3.58 -1.85
N VAL A 68 4.27 -3.45 -1.15
CA VAL A 68 3.00 -4.12 -1.48
C VAL A 68 1.93 -3.07 -1.73
N PHE A 69 1.01 -3.37 -2.63
CA PHE A 69 -0.06 -2.46 -2.99
C PHE A 69 -1.33 -3.22 -3.37
N GLU A 70 -2.47 -2.55 -3.28
CA GLU A 70 -3.73 -3.06 -3.79
C GLU A 70 -3.78 -2.82 -5.30
N ARG A 71 -4.08 -3.88 -6.07
CA ARG A 71 -4.24 -3.76 -7.53
C ARG A 71 -5.47 -2.92 -7.87
N PRO A 72 -5.42 -2.13 -8.96
CA PRO A 72 -6.56 -1.33 -9.38
C PRO A 72 -7.80 -2.19 -9.59
N GLY A 73 -8.95 -1.65 -9.20
CA GLY A 73 -10.23 -2.32 -9.35
C GLY A 73 -11.37 -1.36 -9.03
N GLY A 74 -12.59 -1.83 -9.27
CA GLY A 74 -13.79 -1.07 -8.99
C GLY A 74 -14.50 -0.55 -10.25
N ARG A 75 -15.60 0.17 -10.03
CA ARG A 75 -16.54 0.59 -11.09
C ARG A 75 -16.28 2.00 -11.61
N HIS A 76 -15.47 2.79 -10.92
CA HIS A 76 -15.20 4.18 -11.28
C HIS A 76 -13.95 4.27 -12.16
N VAL A 77 -14.17 4.51 -13.47
CA VAL A 77 -13.10 4.58 -14.47
C VAL A 77 -12.02 5.58 -14.08
N GLY A 78 -12.40 6.77 -13.61
CA GLY A 78 -11.45 7.80 -13.22
C GLY A 78 -10.54 7.35 -12.07
N ALA A 79 -11.08 6.66 -11.08
CA ALA A 79 -10.32 6.11 -9.97
C ALA A 79 -9.36 4.99 -10.44
N VAL A 80 -9.83 4.11 -11.31
CA VAL A 80 -9.02 3.03 -11.88
C VAL A 80 -7.84 3.57 -12.67
N ILE A 81 -8.04 4.64 -13.45
CA ILE A 81 -6.97 5.30 -14.20
C ILE A 81 -5.88 5.81 -13.24
N VAL A 82 -6.27 6.56 -12.22
CA VAL A 82 -5.32 7.10 -11.22
C VAL A 82 -4.58 5.97 -10.50
N GLN A 83 -5.28 4.94 -10.06
CA GLN A 83 -4.69 3.78 -9.40
C GLN A 83 -3.68 3.08 -10.31
N SER A 84 -4.01 2.91 -11.59
CA SER A 84 -3.14 2.26 -12.58
C SER A 84 -1.88 3.06 -12.84
N GLU A 85 -2.00 4.39 -12.95
CA GLU A 85 -0.86 5.28 -13.13
C GLU A 85 0.08 5.24 -11.92
N LEU A 86 -0.45 5.29 -10.72
CA LEU A 86 0.33 5.21 -9.48
C LEU A 86 0.98 3.83 -9.32
N GLN A 87 0.27 2.76 -9.66
CA GLN A 87 0.83 1.41 -9.66
C GLN A 87 2.00 1.30 -10.64
N GLY A 88 1.91 1.93 -11.81
CA GLY A 88 3.01 1.99 -12.77
C GLY A 88 4.26 2.65 -12.17
N GLN A 89 4.07 3.73 -11.41
CA GLN A 89 5.18 4.39 -10.71
C GLN A 89 5.81 3.50 -9.63
N VAL A 90 5.01 2.75 -8.89
CA VAL A 90 5.54 1.76 -7.92
C VAL A 90 6.47 0.78 -8.62
N LYS A 91 6.04 0.21 -9.73
CA LYS A 91 6.81 -0.77 -10.49
C LYS A 91 8.14 -0.18 -10.99
N VAL A 92 8.10 0.99 -11.62
CA VAL A 92 9.29 1.66 -12.16
C VAL A 92 10.29 1.97 -11.04
N ILE A 93 9.82 2.56 -9.95
CA ILE A 93 10.67 2.96 -8.83
C ILE A 93 11.28 1.74 -8.14
N CYS A 94 10.51 0.70 -7.93
CA CYS A 94 11.00 -0.53 -7.31
C CYS A 94 12.04 -1.24 -8.20
N GLU A 95 11.82 -1.26 -9.52
CA GLU A 95 12.83 -1.80 -10.46
C GLU A 95 14.12 -0.96 -10.41
N ASP A 96 14.02 0.38 -10.45
CA ASP A 96 15.16 1.28 -10.37
C ASP A 96 15.99 1.08 -9.10
N LEU A 97 15.31 0.85 -7.97
CA LEU A 97 15.93 0.66 -6.66
C LEU A 97 16.23 -0.81 -6.34
N ASN A 98 15.92 -1.70 -7.27
CA ASN A 98 16.13 -3.15 -7.13
C ASN A 98 15.42 -3.75 -5.91
N ILE A 99 14.16 -3.35 -5.71
CA ILE A 99 13.30 -3.77 -4.60
C ILE A 99 12.14 -4.59 -5.15
N PRO A 100 11.83 -5.77 -4.57
CA PRO A 100 10.66 -6.54 -4.95
C PRO A 100 9.37 -5.82 -4.59
N TYR A 101 8.34 -6.05 -5.38
CA TYR A 101 7.00 -5.51 -5.14
C TYR A 101 5.95 -6.58 -5.42
N ARG A 102 4.78 -6.45 -4.79
CA ARG A 102 3.66 -7.36 -5.01
C ARG A 102 2.33 -6.64 -4.91
N GLY A 103 1.42 -6.94 -5.87
CA GLY A 103 0.04 -6.48 -5.85
C GLY A 103 -0.90 -7.54 -5.27
N TYR A 104 -1.89 -7.08 -4.49
CA TYR A 104 -2.96 -7.91 -3.94
C TYR A 104 -4.31 -7.42 -4.46
N SER A 105 -5.26 -8.32 -4.66
CA SER A 105 -6.62 -7.92 -4.99
C SER A 105 -7.36 -7.38 -3.77
N SER A 106 -8.34 -6.52 -4.01
CA SER A 106 -9.24 -6.04 -2.97
C SER A 106 -9.91 -7.18 -2.21
N GLN A 107 -10.32 -8.24 -2.91
CA GLN A 107 -10.96 -9.41 -2.31
C GLN A 107 -10.04 -10.17 -1.36
N GLU A 108 -8.78 -10.35 -1.73
CA GLU A 108 -7.78 -11.00 -0.87
C GLU A 108 -7.61 -10.24 0.44
N ILE A 109 -7.51 -8.91 0.36
CA ILE A 109 -7.33 -8.05 1.53
C ILE A 109 -8.57 -8.10 2.43
N LYS A 110 -9.76 -7.96 1.85
CA LYS A 110 -11.04 -8.02 2.59
C LYS A 110 -11.25 -9.36 3.27
N LYS A 111 -10.97 -10.44 2.56
CA LYS A 111 -11.10 -11.80 3.10
C LYS A 111 -10.15 -12.03 4.27
N PHE A 112 -8.91 -11.56 4.16
CA PHE A 112 -7.94 -11.63 5.24
C PHE A 112 -8.40 -10.84 6.48
N ALA A 113 -8.94 -9.64 6.27
CA ALA A 113 -9.37 -8.76 7.36
C ALA A 113 -10.65 -9.23 8.06
N THR A 114 -11.64 -9.70 7.30
CA THR A 114 -13.01 -9.93 7.80
C THR A 114 -13.52 -11.35 7.62
N GLY A 115 -12.82 -12.19 6.87
CA GLY A 115 -13.29 -13.52 6.46
C GLY A 115 -14.18 -13.52 5.23
N LYS A 116 -14.57 -12.33 4.71
CA LYS A 116 -15.44 -12.17 3.54
C LYS A 116 -14.81 -11.24 2.51
N GLY A 117 -14.84 -11.62 1.25
CA GLY A 117 -14.22 -10.86 0.15
C GLY A 117 -15.04 -9.69 -0.39
N ASN A 118 -16.28 -9.50 0.08
CA ASN A 118 -17.22 -8.51 -0.46
C ASN A 118 -17.78 -7.55 0.60
N VAL A 119 -16.96 -7.12 1.53
CA VAL A 119 -17.34 -6.16 2.57
C VAL A 119 -17.05 -4.73 2.14
N GLY A 120 -17.76 -3.77 2.75
CA GLY A 120 -17.56 -2.34 2.52
C GLY A 120 -16.51 -1.72 3.45
N LYS A 121 -16.25 -0.43 3.23
CA LYS A 121 -15.27 0.35 4.00
C LYS A 121 -15.52 0.35 5.52
N PRO A 122 -16.78 0.51 6.01
CA PRO A 122 -17.03 0.48 7.45
C PRO A 122 -16.62 -0.84 8.12
N ALA A 123 -16.80 -1.97 7.43
CA ALA A 123 -16.40 -3.28 7.95
C ALA A 123 -14.87 -3.40 8.06
N MET A 124 -14.12 -2.84 7.12
CA MET A 124 -12.66 -2.82 7.15
C MET A 124 -12.12 -2.00 8.32
N ILE A 125 -12.71 -0.83 8.57
CA ILE A 125 -12.36 0.02 9.70
C ILE A 125 -12.71 -0.66 11.03
N ALA A 126 -13.92 -1.21 11.14
CA ALA A 126 -14.37 -1.92 12.35
C ALA A 126 -13.47 -3.12 12.67
N ALA A 127 -13.09 -3.90 11.67
CA ALA A 127 -12.18 -5.02 11.84
C ALA A 127 -10.78 -4.56 12.30
N ALA A 128 -10.28 -3.45 11.76
CA ALA A 128 -8.99 -2.88 12.18
C ALA A 128 -9.03 -2.42 13.64
N LYS A 129 -10.10 -1.78 14.06
CA LYS A 129 -10.30 -1.38 15.46
C LYS A 129 -10.34 -2.57 16.41
N GLN A 130 -11.09 -3.59 16.04
CA GLN A 130 -11.29 -4.78 16.87
C GLN A 130 -10.04 -5.66 16.95
N LYS A 131 -9.37 -5.90 15.84
CA LYS A 131 -8.29 -6.89 15.73
C LYS A 131 -6.88 -6.29 15.83
N LEU A 132 -6.70 -5.03 15.48
CA LEU A 132 -5.40 -4.38 15.38
C LEU A 132 -5.26 -3.15 16.28
N ASN A 133 -6.25 -2.87 17.11
CA ASN A 133 -6.29 -1.68 17.98
C ASN A 133 -6.16 -0.36 17.21
N TYR A 134 -6.67 -0.32 15.99
CA TYR A 134 -6.70 0.88 15.17
C TYR A 134 -7.57 1.95 15.85
N THR A 135 -7.07 3.16 15.96
CA THR A 135 -7.73 4.26 16.68
C THR A 135 -8.33 5.33 15.77
N GLY A 136 -8.07 5.25 14.46
CA GLY A 136 -8.57 6.20 13.48
C GLY A 136 -9.90 5.83 12.87
N ASP A 137 -10.36 6.65 11.92
CA ASP A 137 -11.61 6.47 11.17
C ASP A 137 -11.39 6.58 9.65
N ASN A 138 -10.15 6.51 9.19
CA ASN A 138 -9.80 6.69 7.79
C ASN A 138 -9.70 5.35 7.07
N ASP A 139 -10.50 5.18 6.02
CA ASP A 139 -10.52 3.93 5.23
C ASP A 139 -9.21 3.67 4.48
N ASN A 140 -8.54 4.71 3.98
CA ASN A 140 -7.26 4.56 3.29
C ASN A 140 -6.17 4.04 4.23
N GLU A 141 -6.14 4.55 5.46
CA GLU A 141 -5.24 4.04 6.49
C GLU A 141 -5.55 2.59 6.86
N ALA A 142 -6.82 2.28 7.11
CA ALA A 142 -7.26 0.94 7.46
C ALA A 142 -6.92 -0.08 6.37
N ASP A 143 -7.15 0.26 5.12
CA ASP A 143 -6.82 -0.61 3.98
C ASP A 143 -5.31 -0.85 3.87
N ALA A 144 -4.50 0.19 4.05
CA ALA A 144 -3.04 0.06 4.04
C ALA A 144 -2.53 -0.82 5.19
N ILE A 145 -3.09 -0.67 6.39
CA ILE A 145 -2.73 -1.49 7.55
C ILE A 145 -3.09 -2.96 7.31
N TRP A 146 -4.29 -3.25 6.79
CA TRP A 146 -4.69 -4.61 6.48
C TRP A 146 -3.84 -5.25 5.39
N LEU A 147 -3.50 -4.49 4.36
CA LEU A 147 -2.59 -4.93 3.31
C LEU A 147 -1.22 -5.29 3.89
N LEU A 148 -0.71 -4.46 4.78
CA LEU A 148 0.55 -4.73 5.48
C LEU A 148 0.49 -6.02 6.29
N GLU A 149 -0.56 -6.22 7.07
CA GLU A 149 -0.74 -7.42 7.90
C GLU A 149 -0.85 -8.69 7.04
N LEU A 150 -1.56 -8.61 5.91
CA LEU A 150 -1.61 -9.70 4.94
C LEU A 150 -0.22 -10.05 4.42
N ALA A 151 0.53 -9.06 3.97
CA ALA A 151 1.89 -9.25 3.48
C ALA A 151 2.80 -9.84 4.56
N LYS A 152 2.74 -9.34 5.79
CA LYS A 152 3.50 -9.90 6.93
C LYS A 152 3.19 -11.37 7.18
N SER A 153 1.94 -11.80 6.98
CA SER A 153 1.55 -13.19 7.15
C SER A 153 2.18 -14.12 6.11
N GLU A 154 2.50 -13.60 4.94
CA GLU A 154 3.08 -14.37 3.83
C GLU A 154 4.61 -14.29 3.77
N TYR A 155 5.20 -13.18 4.22
CA TYR A 155 6.64 -12.91 4.15
C TYR A 155 7.30 -12.98 5.54
N LYS A 156 7.04 -14.05 6.23
CA LYS A 156 7.69 -14.32 7.53
C LYS A 156 9.12 -14.79 7.39
#